data_7cad6a2ba8b48e7a08e7621ce54970d1
#
_entry.id   7cad6a2ba8b48e7a08e7621ce54970d1
#
_cell.length_a   1.000
_cell.length_b   1.000
_cell.length_c   1.000
_cell.angle_alpha   90.00
_cell.angle_beta   90.00
_cell.angle_gamma   90.00
#
_symmetry.space_group_name_H-M   'P 1'
#
loop_
_entity.id
_entity.type
_entity.pdbx_description
1 polymer ?
#
loop_
_entity_poly.entity_id
_entity_poly.type
_entity_poly.pdbx_seq_one_letter_code
_entity_poly.pdbx_strand_id
1 'polypeptide(L)'
;MRRLLTCAVALACGCAHGRSPPDSRPAYLELEGAHYVLLTDLPERDAGKTLGHLENVRGALIQGSWHGDALPREKLRVVQLASSARFHEFASSGMSAFYQPVDLFGEPMLVMTADEGAAGDTILQHELAHALHGSFLPRNPRWFFEGLACYLETLRYDAAADRYLIGEPSEDRLHFLRLHPETDYARVLSTSTREAVLLSGQDGYAFQSAAWLLVFYLANERGAELDDYIQRRARGEAAQAAFSAAFAGLDPGALAQDAARYEQVLQAAGGGLSNPGYRLREVTLSAWEGAVQVRATSPAEVEALRAELYFLSPGLPRNEAHLAEARAAADAALRLDPFQPLALAVQVALAETSDSSLPLESIRAAAERRRDDFRAQMLLAFAVGPQRPDERRAALLRAAELSPQNVTVLNALAWHDLTHGRAPQAIPVAQKAAELAPGRAAVLDTLASALAASSRCAEATAVEERAVELAAEHASAELRRSLLSRLDAMRAGCTAVPLERE
;
A
#
# COMPACT_ATOMS: atom_id res chain seq x y z
N MET A 1 40.21 -42.82 65.12
CA MET A 1 40.43 -41.61 64.35
C MET A 1 39.90 -41.86 62.96
N ARG A 2 38.61 -41.60 62.73
CA ARG A 2 37.93 -41.75 61.42
C ARG A 2 37.52 -40.40 60.90
N ARG A 3 38.00 -40.02 59.75
CA ARG A 3 37.57 -38.83 59.01
C ARG A 3 36.32 -39.15 58.21
N LEU A 4 35.26 -38.40 58.46
CA LEU A 4 34.03 -38.42 57.69
C LEU A 4 34.21 -37.46 56.48
N LEU A 5 34.10 -37.99 55.28
CA LEU A 5 33.93 -37.21 54.05
C LEU A 5 32.44 -36.97 53.86
N THR A 6 32.04 -35.70 53.86
CA THR A 6 30.69 -35.27 53.43
C THR A 6 30.71 -34.95 51.94
N CYS A 7 30.04 -35.76 51.13
CA CYS A 7 29.73 -35.46 49.74
C CYS A 7 28.59 -34.44 49.69
N ALA A 8 28.88 -33.26 49.13
CA ALA A 8 27.85 -32.31 48.75
C ALA A 8 27.41 -32.65 47.32
N VAL A 9 26.14 -33.07 47.17
CA VAL A 9 25.49 -33.23 45.85
C VAL A 9 24.95 -31.87 45.47
N ALA A 10 25.58 -31.24 44.45
CA ALA A 10 25.02 -30.04 43.83
C ALA A 10 23.93 -30.46 42.86
N LEU A 11 22.66 -30.17 43.19
CA LEU A 11 21.56 -30.23 42.21
C LEU A 11 21.69 -29.01 41.30
N ALA A 12 22.16 -29.26 40.05
CA ALA A 12 22.05 -28.32 38.98
C ALA A 12 20.56 -28.34 38.47
N CYS A 13 19.77 -27.34 38.89
CA CYS A 13 18.50 -27.02 38.23
C CYS A 13 18.83 -26.44 36.85
N GLY A 14 18.86 -27.29 35.84
CA GLY A 14 18.82 -26.88 34.44
C GLY A 14 17.43 -26.34 34.14
N CYS A 15 17.31 -25.02 33.99
CA CYS A 15 16.16 -24.43 33.33
C CYS A 15 16.15 -24.88 31.87
N ALA A 16 15.46 -25.98 31.62
CA ALA A 16 15.07 -26.34 30.28
C ALA A 16 14.12 -25.24 29.79
N HIS A 17 14.60 -24.39 28.90
CA HIS A 17 13.73 -23.58 28.08
C HIS A 17 12.88 -24.56 27.27
N GLY A 18 11.69 -24.82 27.75
CA GLY A 18 10.70 -25.63 27.05
C GLY A 18 10.40 -24.94 25.73
N ARG A 19 10.85 -25.55 24.64
CA ARG A 19 10.28 -25.28 23.33
C ARG A 19 8.81 -25.68 23.47
N SER A 20 7.94 -24.71 23.39
CA SER A 20 6.49 -24.97 23.24
C SER A 20 6.29 -25.94 22.07
N PRO A 21 5.38 -26.92 22.19
CA PRO A 21 5.12 -27.84 21.10
C PRO A 21 4.68 -27.06 19.85
N PRO A 22 5.03 -27.53 18.63
CA PRO A 22 4.76 -26.81 17.37
C PRO A 22 3.27 -26.64 17.03
N ASP A 23 2.34 -27.14 17.84
CA ASP A 23 0.90 -27.16 17.54
C ASP A 23 0.06 -26.09 18.27
N SER A 24 0.66 -25.13 18.97
CA SER A 24 -0.09 -24.07 19.65
C SER A 24 0.05 -22.70 18.96
N ARG A 25 0.04 -22.67 17.64
CA ARG A 25 -0.10 -21.37 16.94
C ARG A 25 -1.52 -20.85 17.16
N PRO A 26 -1.69 -19.55 17.46
CA PRO A 26 -3.03 -19.01 17.66
C PRO A 26 -3.85 -19.16 16.37
N ALA A 27 -5.13 -19.41 16.54
CA ALA A 27 -6.07 -19.33 15.43
C ALA A 27 -6.12 -17.88 14.92
N TYR A 28 -6.03 -17.71 13.61
CA TYR A 28 -6.26 -16.41 12.99
C TYR A 28 -7.74 -16.26 12.65
N LEU A 29 -8.21 -15.05 12.75
CA LEU A 29 -9.54 -14.64 12.33
C LEU A 29 -9.44 -13.77 11.10
N GLU A 30 -10.37 -13.92 10.18
CA GLU A 30 -10.64 -13.00 9.11
C GLU A 30 -11.97 -12.31 9.38
N LEU A 31 -11.95 -10.98 9.40
CA LEU A 31 -13.12 -10.12 9.57
C LEU A 31 -13.27 -9.28 8.31
N GLU A 32 -14.41 -9.37 7.67
CA GLU A 32 -14.73 -8.57 6.49
C GLU A 32 -15.72 -7.47 6.83
N GLY A 33 -15.28 -6.21 6.67
CA GLY A 33 -16.05 -4.99 6.83
C GLY A 33 -16.46 -4.39 5.49
N ALA A 34 -16.82 -3.10 5.53
CA ALA A 34 -17.21 -2.37 4.31
C ALA A 34 -16.01 -2.13 3.39
N HIS A 35 -14.86 -1.71 3.94
CA HIS A 35 -13.68 -1.28 3.19
C HIS A 35 -12.41 -2.07 3.51
N TYR A 36 -12.48 -2.98 4.48
CA TYR A 36 -11.34 -3.76 4.96
C TYR A 36 -11.63 -5.25 5.01
N VAL A 37 -10.58 -6.02 4.79
CA VAL A 37 -10.48 -7.43 5.17
C VAL A 37 -9.36 -7.52 6.20
N LEU A 38 -9.71 -7.70 7.48
CA LEU A 38 -8.76 -7.80 8.59
C LEU A 38 -8.43 -9.26 8.87
N LEU A 39 -7.14 -9.63 8.75
CA LEU A 39 -6.59 -10.91 9.21
C LEU A 39 -5.80 -10.66 10.51
N THR A 40 -6.11 -11.36 11.57
CA THR A 40 -5.46 -11.14 12.86
C THR A 40 -5.46 -12.38 13.74
N ASP A 41 -4.48 -12.46 14.62
CA ASP A 41 -4.40 -13.45 15.71
C ASP A 41 -4.87 -12.88 17.07
N LEU A 42 -5.54 -11.72 17.04
CA LEU A 42 -6.23 -11.16 18.21
C LEU A 42 -7.49 -11.95 18.54
N PRO A 43 -7.95 -11.90 19.82
CA PRO A 43 -9.29 -12.37 20.19
C PRO A 43 -10.39 -11.65 19.38
N GLU A 44 -11.47 -12.36 19.04
CA GLU A 44 -12.56 -11.85 18.19
C GLU A 44 -13.11 -10.49 18.64
N ARG A 45 -13.28 -10.31 19.96
CA ARG A 45 -13.75 -9.04 20.53
C ARG A 45 -12.84 -7.87 20.18
N ASP A 46 -11.53 -8.08 20.25
CA ASP A 46 -10.55 -7.02 20.01
C ASP A 46 -10.33 -6.81 18.50
N ALA A 47 -10.37 -7.89 17.71
CA ALA A 47 -10.40 -7.83 16.26
C ALA A 47 -11.60 -7.02 15.74
N GLY A 48 -12.80 -7.21 16.32
CA GLY A 48 -14.00 -6.42 15.97
C GLY A 48 -13.84 -4.93 16.29
N LYS A 49 -13.21 -4.58 17.42
CA LYS A 49 -12.90 -3.18 17.75
C LYS A 49 -11.92 -2.58 16.75
N THR A 50 -10.87 -3.33 16.39
CA THR A 50 -9.89 -2.88 15.39
C THR A 50 -10.57 -2.59 14.07
N LEU A 51 -11.43 -3.49 13.57
CA LEU A 51 -12.12 -3.26 12.31
C LEU A 51 -13.01 -2.01 12.36
N GLY A 52 -13.79 -1.82 13.44
CA GLY A 52 -14.59 -0.60 13.64
C GLY A 52 -13.73 0.67 13.70
N HIS A 53 -12.56 0.59 14.35
CA HIS A 53 -11.61 1.70 14.41
C HIS A 53 -11.04 2.04 13.02
N LEU A 54 -10.63 1.05 12.24
CA LEU A 54 -10.17 1.22 10.85
C LEU A 54 -11.21 1.93 9.98
N GLU A 55 -12.47 1.52 10.06
CA GLU A 55 -13.56 2.12 9.29
C GLU A 55 -13.82 3.58 9.71
N ASN A 56 -13.79 3.87 11.00
CA ASN A 56 -13.97 5.22 11.53
C ASN A 56 -12.79 6.14 11.15
N VAL A 57 -11.55 5.68 11.31
CA VAL A 57 -10.34 6.43 10.91
C VAL A 57 -10.37 6.73 9.42
N ARG A 58 -10.71 5.75 8.58
CA ARG A 58 -10.87 5.97 7.14
C ARG A 58 -11.90 7.07 6.85
N GLY A 59 -13.08 6.98 7.46
CA GLY A 59 -14.13 7.98 7.31
C GLY A 59 -13.65 9.39 7.68
N ALA A 60 -12.96 9.51 8.82
CA ALA A 60 -12.42 10.77 9.32
C ALA A 60 -11.34 11.35 8.39
N LEU A 61 -10.39 10.52 7.95
CA LEU A 61 -9.34 10.93 7.01
C LEU A 61 -9.92 11.41 5.68
N ILE A 62 -10.89 10.69 5.12
CA ILE A 62 -11.52 11.06 3.84
C ILE A 62 -12.28 12.37 3.99
N GLN A 63 -13.16 12.49 4.98
CA GLN A 63 -13.97 13.69 5.16
C GLN A 63 -13.12 14.90 5.54
N GLY A 64 -12.07 14.71 6.32
CA GLY A 64 -11.18 15.79 6.76
C GLY A 64 -10.16 16.26 5.73
N SER A 65 -9.88 15.44 4.72
CA SER A 65 -8.76 15.71 3.79
C SER A 65 -9.20 15.90 2.36
N TRP A 66 -10.33 15.30 1.95
CA TRP A 66 -10.75 15.26 0.56
C TRP A 66 -12.23 15.58 0.44
N HIS A 67 -12.52 16.68 -0.23
CA HIS A 67 -13.88 17.07 -0.57
C HIS A 67 -14.24 16.53 -1.96
N GLY A 68 -14.28 15.20 -2.17
CA GLY A 68 -14.55 14.70 -3.49
C GLY A 68 -14.94 13.23 -3.58
N ASP A 69 -15.48 12.84 -4.73
CA ASP A 69 -16.10 11.54 -5.03
C ASP A 69 -15.09 10.42 -5.34
N ALA A 70 -13.80 10.72 -5.41
CA ALA A 70 -12.77 9.76 -5.77
C ALA A 70 -12.32 8.94 -4.55
N LEU A 71 -13.13 7.98 -4.14
CA LEU A 71 -12.82 7.09 -3.01
C LEU A 71 -12.23 5.77 -3.51
N PRO A 72 -11.25 5.18 -2.79
CA PRO A 72 -10.82 3.81 -3.05
C PRO A 72 -12.02 2.87 -2.96
N ARG A 73 -12.26 2.11 -4.03
CA ARG A 73 -13.38 1.16 -4.11
C ARG A 73 -12.95 -0.26 -3.76
N GLU A 74 -11.66 -0.54 -3.88
CA GLU A 74 -11.08 -1.83 -3.46
C GLU A 74 -10.98 -1.89 -1.94
N LYS A 75 -11.26 -3.07 -1.37
CA LYS A 75 -11.01 -3.30 0.06
C LYS A 75 -9.51 -3.38 0.30
N LEU A 76 -9.06 -2.73 1.38
CA LEU A 76 -7.69 -2.86 1.85
C LEU A 76 -7.60 -4.11 2.74
N ARG A 77 -6.67 -4.99 2.43
CA ARG A 77 -6.32 -6.13 3.26
C ARG A 77 -5.41 -5.67 4.39
N VAL A 78 -5.82 -5.89 5.64
CA VAL A 78 -5.05 -5.53 6.83
C VAL A 78 -4.64 -6.80 7.55
N VAL A 79 -3.35 -6.95 7.80
CA VAL A 79 -2.79 -8.02 8.62
C VAL A 79 -2.32 -7.41 9.94
N GLN A 80 -3.06 -7.65 11.02
CA GLN A 80 -2.67 -7.17 12.34
C GLN A 80 -2.18 -8.31 13.20
N LEU A 81 -0.92 -8.23 13.62
CA LEU A 81 -0.25 -9.21 14.46
C LEU A 81 -0.33 -8.78 15.94
N ALA A 82 -0.66 -9.70 16.80
CA ALA A 82 -0.93 -9.41 18.23
C ALA A 82 0.27 -8.85 19.00
N SER A 83 1.50 -8.97 18.47
CA SER A 83 2.69 -8.42 19.11
C SER A 83 3.78 -8.02 18.12
N SER A 84 4.59 -7.04 18.52
CA SER A 84 5.80 -6.59 17.81
C SER A 84 6.78 -7.75 17.56
N ALA A 85 6.89 -8.70 18.48
CA ALA A 85 7.75 -9.87 18.29
C ALA A 85 7.33 -10.71 17.08
N ARG A 86 6.02 -10.85 16.82
CA ARG A 86 5.50 -11.53 15.62
C ARG A 86 5.64 -10.69 14.36
N PHE A 87 5.41 -9.40 14.49
CA PHE A 87 5.57 -8.48 13.37
C PHE A 87 7.04 -8.45 12.88
N HIS A 88 8.00 -8.45 13.80
CA HIS A 88 9.42 -8.45 13.46
C HIS A 88 9.95 -9.79 12.90
N GLU A 89 9.14 -10.84 12.82
CA GLU A 89 9.45 -11.99 11.97
C GLU A 89 9.48 -11.60 10.49
N PHE A 90 8.72 -10.57 10.10
CA PHE A 90 8.50 -10.15 8.69
C PHE A 90 8.99 -8.75 8.37
N ALA A 91 9.39 -7.97 9.35
CA ALA A 91 9.80 -6.58 9.18
C ALA A 91 11.02 -6.25 10.02
N SER A 92 11.76 -5.18 9.65
CA SER A 92 12.91 -4.72 10.43
C SER A 92 12.50 -4.21 11.81
N SER A 93 13.42 -4.27 12.79
CA SER A 93 13.17 -3.91 14.19
C SER A 93 12.83 -2.43 14.44
N GLY A 94 12.91 -1.58 13.44
CA GLY A 94 12.55 -0.17 13.55
C GLY A 94 11.18 0.17 12.95
N MET A 95 10.40 -0.84 12.53
CA MET A 95 9.08 -0.68 11.91
C MET A 95 8.00 -1.21 12.86
N SER A 96 6.84 -0.60 12.85
CA SER A 96 5.63 -1.08 13.55
C SER A 96 4.45 -1.30 12.59
N ALA A 97 4.55 -0.78 11.38
CA ALA A 97 3.65 -1.08 10.27
C ALA A 97 4.35 -0.86 8.93
N PHE A 98 3.75 -1.38 7.85
CA PHE A 98 4.11 -1.02 6.49
C PHE A 98 2.93 -1.22 5.54
N TYR A 99 2.85 -0.36 4.54
CA TYR A 99 1.90 -0.46 3.45
C TYR A 99 2.55 -1.06 2.20
N GLN A 100 1.91 -2.09 1.64
CA GLN A 100 2.27 -2.73 0.39
C GLN A 100 1.20 -2.40 -0.66
N PRO A 101 1.51 -1.62 -1.70
CA PRO A 101 0.50 -1.18 -2.67
C PRO A 101 -0.06 -2.31 -3.54
N VAL A 102 0.68 -3.41 -3.67
CA VAL A 102 0.29 -4.57 -4.48
C VAL A 102 0.86 -5.84 -3.86
N ASP A 103 0.00 -6.76 -3.44
CA ASP A 103 0.36 -8.11 -3.02
C ASP A 103 0.55 -9.06 -4.24
N LEU A 104 0.66 -10.36 -4.00
CA LEU A 104 0.81 -11.37 -5.07
C LEU A 104 -0.40 -11.46 -6.01
N PHE A 105 -1.57 -10.96 -5.60
CA PHE A 105 -2.80 -10.97 -6.38
C PHE A 105 -3.26 -9.58 -6.83
N GLY A 106 -2.41 -8.57 -6.62
CA GLY A 106 -2.69 -7.21 -7.03
C GLY A 106 -3.57 -6.42 -6.07
N GLU A 107 -3.78 -6.93 -4.83
CA GLU A 107 -4.54 -6.25 -3.79
C GLU A 107 -3.62 -5.40 -2.90
N PRO A 108 -4.04 -4.22 -2.44
CA PRO A 108 -3.27 -3.45 -1.47
C PRO A 108 -3.31 -4.10 -0.09
N MET A 109 -2.19 -4.08 0.62
CA MET A 109 -2.07 -4.69 1.95
C MET A 109 -1.38 -3.75 2.94
N LEU A 110 -1.92 -3.68 4.15
CA LEU A 110 -1.29 -3.04 5.32
C LEU A 110 -0.95 -4.13 6.34
N VAL A 111 0.28 -4.14 6.82
CA VAL A 111 0.71 -5.07 7.89
C VAL A 111 1.12 -4.23 9.09
N MET A 112 0.65 -4.59 10.30
CA MET A 112 0.90 -3.82 11.51
C MET A 112 0.94 -4.69 12.76
N THR A 113 1.52 -4.18 13.83
CA THR A 113 1.40 -4.76 15.17
C THR A 113 0.26 -4.14 15.97
N ALA A 114 -0.24 -4.86 16.99
CA ALA A 114 -1.33 -4.41 17.85
C ALA A 114 -0.86 -3.84 19.20
N ASP A 115 0.39 -3.99 19.59
CA ASP A 115 0.88 -3.70 20.95
C ASP A 115 1.55 -2.32 21.12
N GLU A 116 1.43 -1.42 20.15
CA GLU A 116 2.04 -0.07 20.17
C GLU A 116 1.22 0.96 20.98
N GLY A 117 0.05 0.60 21.47
CA GLY A 117 -0.81 1.55 22.22
C GLY A 117 -1.18 2.79 21.41
N ALA A 118 -1.09 3.98 22.04
CA ALA A 118 -1.40 5.25 21.35
C ALA A 118 -0.46 5.58 20.19
N ALA A 119 0.79 5.13 20.22
CA ALA A 119 1.71 5.26 19.10
C ALA A 119 1.24 4.43 17.88
N GLY A 120 0.56 3.32 18.12
CA GLY A 120 -0.03 2.48 17.08
C GLY A 120 -1.09 3.20 16.26
N ASP A 121 -1.90 4.06 16.87
CA ASP A 121 -2.90 4.86 16.16
C ASP A 121 -2.24 5.86 15.20
N THR A 122 -1.19 6.55 15.63
CA THR A 122 -0.43 7.48 14.78
C THR A 122 0.18 6.77 13.57
N ILE A 123 0.82 5.62 13.80
CA ILE A 123 1.42 4.80 12.73
C ILE A 123 0.35 4.27 11.78
N LEU A 124 -0.76 3.76 12.32
CA LEU A 124 -1.90 3.31 11.53
C LEU A 124 -2.44 4.41 10.62
N GLN A 125 -2.65 5.61 11.17
CA GLN A 125 -3.16 6.76 10.44
C GLN A 125 -2.21 7.18 9.33
N HIS A 126 -0.90 7.15 9.57
CA HIS A 126 0.15 7.41 8.60
C HIS A 126 0.08 6.44 7.42
N GLU A 127 0.07 5.14 7.72
CA GLU A 127 0.02 4.09 6.68
C GLU A 127 -1.33 4.07 5.93
N LEU A 128 -2.44 4.33 6.63
CA LEU A 128 -3.74 4.50 5.98
C LEU A 128 -3.77 5.73 5.07
N ALA A 129 -3.13 6.83 5.46
CA ALA A 129 -2.98 7.98 4.60
C ALA A 129 -2.24 7.60 3.31
N HIS A 130 -1.16 6.81 3.38
CA HIS A 130 -0.48 6.29 2.18
C HIS A 130 -1.38 5.41 1.33
N ALA A 131 -2.14 4.51 1.94
CA ALA A 131 -3.09 3.66 1.22
C ALA A 131 -4.17 4.47 0.49
N LEU A 132 -4.72 5.49 1.15
CA LEU A 132 -5.71 6.39 0.58
C LEU A 132 -5.11 7.26 -0.53
N HIS A 133 -3.96 7.91 -0.27
CA HIS A 133 -3.29 8.77 -1.26
C HIS A 133 -2.88 8.00 -2.52
N GLY A 134 -2.35 6.78 -2.36
CA GLY A 134 -1.93 5.95 -3.48
C GLY A 134 -3.06 5.65 -4.46
N SER A 135 -4.30 5.68 -4.00
CA SER A 135 -5.48 5.37 -4.81
C SER A 135 -5.94 6.53 -5.69
N PHE A 136 -5.92 7.77 -5.17
CA PHE A 136 -6.51 8.91 -5.88
C PHE A 136 -5.60 10.15 -5.99
N LEU A 137 -4.48 10.18 -5.29
CA LEU A 137 -3.43 11.19 -5.47
C LEU A 137 -2.15 10.54 -6.01
N PRO A 138 -2.18 9.89 -7.16
CA PRO A 138 -1.02 9.18 -7.66
C PRO A 138 0.12 10.17 -7.93
N ARG A 139 1.32 9.80 -7.49
CA ARG A 139 2.58 10.45 -7.88
C ARG A 139 2.70 11.93 -7.50
N ASN A 140 2.44 12.20 -6.25
CA ASN A 140 2.88 13.46 -5.67
C ASN A 140 4.41 13.44 -5.45
N PRO A 141 5.07 14.60 -5.45
CA PRO A 141 6.43 14.72 -4.96
C PRO A 141 6.56 14.05 -3.58
N ARG A 142 7.67 13.35 -3.35
CA ARG A 142 7.82 12.55 -2.12
C ARG A 142 7.63 13.37 -0.84
N TRP A 143 8.11 14.62 -0.83
CA TRP A 143 7.89 15.51 0.31
C TRP A 143 6.40 15.74 0.59
N PHE A 144 5.58 15.88 -0.46
CA PHE A 144 4.14 16.07 -0.28
C PHE A 144 3.45 14.79 0.18
N PHE A 145 3.86 13.65 -0.37
CA PHE A 145 3.32 12.34 -0.01
C PHE A 145 3.59 11.99 1.46
N GLU A 146 4.83 12.16 1.93
CA GLU A 146 5.21 11.95 3.32
C GLU A 146 4.63 13.04 4.23
N GLY A 147 4.75 14.30 3.82
CA GLY A 147 4.28 15.43 4.63
C GLY A 147 2.78 15.40 4.88
N LEU A 148 1.99 14.97 3.88
CA LEU A 148 0.55 14.81 4.04
C LEU A 148 0.21 13.64 4.96
N ALA A 149 0.91 12.51 4.86
CA ALA A 149 0.74 11.39 5.79
C ALA A 149 1.07 11.83 7.23
N CYS A 150 2.19 12.53 7.43
CA CYS A 150 2.59 13.09 8.72
C CYS A 150 1.63 14.19 9.26
N TYR A 151 0.94 14.92 8.38
CA TYR A 151 -0.11 15.85 8.79
C TYR A 151 -1.37 15.10 9.24
N LEU A 152 -1.74 14.04 8.53
CA LEU A 152 -2.94 13.25 8.81
C LEU A 152 -2.78 12.28 9.97
N GLU A 153 -1.55 11.87 10.32
CA GLU A 153 -1.26 11.05 11.51
C GLU A 153 -1.60 11.77 12.83
N THR A 154 -1.87 13.08 12.78
CA THR A 154 -2.33 13.86 13.94
C THR A 154 -3.84 13.72 14.20
N LEU A 155 -4.55 12.90 13.44
CA LEU A 155 -5.97 12.63 13.65
C LEU A 155 -6.21 12.12 15.07
N ARG A 156 -7.09 12.77 15.81
CA ARG A 156 -7.56 12.28 17.11
C ARG A 156 -9.06 12.42 17.29
N TYR A 157 -9.63 11.54 18.08
CA TYR A 157 -11.03 11.62 18.49
C TYR A 157 -11.19 12.43 19.77
N ASP A 158 -11.99 13.49 19.70
CA ASP A 158 -12.42 14.30 20.85
C ASP A 158 -13.75 13.74 21.38
N ALA A 159 -13.67 12.88 22.39
CA ALA A 159 -14.84 12.22 22.97
C ALA A 159 -15.81 13.20 23.67
N ALA A 160 -15.32 14.36 24.10
CA ALA A 160 -16.18 15.35 24.75
C ALA A 160 -17.08 16.08 23.76
N ALA A 161 -16.61 16.26 22.52
CA ALA A 161 -17.34 16.94 21.47
C ALA A 161 -17.86 15.99 20.37
N ASP A 162 -17.64 14.68 20.51
CA ASP A 162 -18.01 13.62 19.56
C ASP A 162 -17.59 13.95 18.12
N ARG A 163 -16.30 14.25 17.95
CA ARG A 163 -15.73 14.65 16.67
C ARG A 163 -14.27 14.23 16.55
N TYR A 164 -13.80 14.15 15.32
CA TYR A 164 -12.38 14.00 15.03
C TYR A 164 -11.74 15.37 14.75
N LEU A 165 -10.49 15.51 15.14
CA LEU A 165 -9.66 16.69 14.92
C LEU A 165 -8.41 16.30 14.14
N ILE A 166 -8.03 17.09 13.13
CA ILE A 166 -6.83 16.92 12.30
C ILE A 166 -6.05 18.22 12.29
N GLY A 167 -4.73 18.14 12.30
CA GLY A 167 -3.86 19.30 12.12
C GLY A 167 -3.38 19.90 13.44
N GLU A 168 -3.29 19.10 14.50
CA GLU A 168 -2.51 19.49 15.66
C GLU A 168 -1.01 19.48 15.31
N PRO A 169 -0.21 20.40 15.88
CA PRO A 169 1.22 20.38 15.66
C PRO A 169 1.83 19.12 16.30
N SER A 170 2.69 18.42 15.55
CA SER A 170 3.47 17.32 16.08
C SER A 170 4.60 17.86 16.96
N GLU A 171 4.48 17.67 18.29
CA GLU A 171 5.47 18.15 19.27
C GLU A 171 6.84 17.49 19.05
N ASP A 172 6.86 16.19 18.72
CA ASP A 172 8.10 15.44 18.47
C ASP A 172 8.82 15.95 17.24
N ARG A 173 8.10 16.22 16.14
CA ARG A 173 8.68 16.76 14.91
C ARG A 173 9.16 18.20 15.08
N LEU A 174 8.41 19.05 15.79
CA LEU A 174 8.84 20.40 16.14
C LEU A 174 10.07 20.38 17.06
N HIS A 175 10.10 19.45 18.01
CA HIS A 175 11.27 19.27 18.87
C HIS A 175 12.49 18.84 18.06
N PHE A 176 12.32 17.88 17.15
CA PHE A 176 13.39 17.44 16.25
C PHE A 176 13.93 18.60 15.40
N LEU A 177 13.06 19.36 14.72
CA LEU A 177 13.46 20.50 13.89
C LEU A 177 14.20 21.57 14.71
N ARG A 178 13.76 21.85 15.93
CA ARG A 178 14.45 22.76 16.84
C ARG A 178 15.88 22.32 17.18
N LEU A 179 16.13 21.02 17.27
CA LEU A 179 17.47 20.47 17.49
C LEU A 179 18.32 20.45 16.23
N HIS A 180 17.68 20.61 15.04
CA HIS A 180 18.31 20.55 13.71
C HIS A 180 18.03 21.82 12.91
N PRO A 181 18.51 23.02 13.37
CA PRO A 181 18.26 24.30 12.73
C PRO A 181 18.90 24.41 11.32
N GLU A 182 19.76 23.46 10.96
CA GLU A 182 20.38 23.31 9.63
C GLU A 182 19.43 22.67 8.59
N THR A 183 18.19 22.37 8.95
CA THR A 183 17.23 21.73 8.03
C THR A 183 17.04 22.54 6.76
N ASP A 184 17.36 21.95 5.61
CA ASP A 184 17.26 22.55 4.29
C ASP A 184 15.95 22.17 3.60
N TYR A 185 14.92 23.00 3.73
CA TYR A 185 13.62 22.82 3.08
C TYR A 185 13.69 22.81 1.55
N ALA A 186 14.62 23.57 0.96
CA ALA A 186 14.80 23.57 -0.50
C ALA A 186 15.34 22.22 -0.98
N ARG A 187 16.24 21.62 -0.21
CA ARG A 187 16.72 20.26 -0.45
C ARG A 187 15.59 19.24 -0.34
N VAL A 188 14.73 19.33 0.68
CA VAL A 188 13.57 18.44 0.86
C VAL A 188 12.63 18.53 -0.34
N LEU A 189 12.30 19.74 -0.81
CA LEU A 189 11.45 19.96 -1.98
C LEU A 189 12.03 19.39 -3.28
N SER A 190 13.36 19.35 -3.41
CA SER A 190 14.07 18.84 -4.58
C SER A 190 14.45 17.36 -4.49
N THR A 191 14.27 16.70 -3.33
CA THR A 191 14.62 15.31 -3.13
C THR A 191 13.74 14.41 -3.99
N SER A 192 14.36 13.62 -4.86
CA SER A 192 13.66 12.67 -5.71
C SER A 192 13.07 11.52 -4.87
N THR A 193 12.04 10.87 -5.40
CA THR A 193 11.45 9.69 -4.75
C THR A 193 12.48 8.58 -4.51
N ARG A 194 13.41 8.37 -5.47
CA ARG A 194 14.47 7.36 -5.33
C ARG A 194 15.42 7.67 -4.17
N GLU A 195 15.82 8.93 -4.01
CA GLU A 195 16.66 9.36 -2.89
C GLU A 195 15.92 9.23 -1.57
N ALA A 196 14.67 9.72 -1.50
CA ALA A 196 13.87 9.70 -0.28
C ALA A 196 13.59 8.28 0.25
N VAL A 197 13.34 7.31 -0.64
CA VAL A 197 13.11 5.89 -0.25
C VAL A 197 14.37 5.25 0.35
N LEU A 198 15.55 5.77 0.04
CA LEU A 198 16.81 5.27 0.60
C LEU A 198 17.15 5.89 1.98
N LEU A 199 16.41 6.93 2.38
CA LEU A 199 16.59 7.54 3.70
C LEU A 199 16.01 6.61 4.76
N SER A 200 16.75 6.41 5.85
CA SER A 200 16.36 5.57 6.97
C SER A 200 16.87 6.15 8.29
N GLY A 201 16.32 5.66 9.40
CA GLY A 201 16.73 6.14 10.73
C GLY A 201 16.56 7.67 10.88
N GLN A 202 17.60 8.34 11.35
CA GLN A 202 17.56 9.79 11.61
C GLN A 202 17.34 10.60 10.34
N ASP A 203 17.95 10.23 9.21
CA ASP A 203 17.78 10.96 7.93
C ASP A 203 16.35 10.83 7.40
N GLY A 204 15.73 9.66 7.52
CA GLY A 204 14.32 9.44 7.18
C GLY A 204 13.39 10.29 8.05
N TYR A 205 13.63 10.31 9.35
CA TYR A 205 12.84 11.11 10.29
C TYR A 205 13.02 12.63 10.06
N ALA A 206 14.24 13.08 9.73
CA ALA A 206 14.53 14.46 9.35
C ALA A 206 13.75 14.88 8.10
N PHE A 207 13.77 14.05 7.06
CA PHE A 207 13.01 14.27 5.83
C PHE A 207 11.50 14.35 6.11
N GLN A 208 10.95 13.41 6.86
CA GLN A 208 9.53 13.39 7.22
C GLN A 208 9.13 14.59 8.08
N SER A 209 9.97 15.03 9.02
CA SER A 209 9.70 16.19 9.87
C SER A 209 9.66 17.49 9.07
N ALA A 210 10.60 17.67 8.15
CA ALA A 210 10.61 18.83 7.26
C ALA A 210 9.45 18.78 6.24
N ALA A 211 9.15 17.64 5.68
CA ALA A 211 8.02 17.42 4.78
C ALA A 211 6.67 17.69 5.49
N TRP A 212 6.54 17.24 6.74
CA TRP A 212 5.39 17.57 7.60
C TRP A 212 5.23 19.09 7.76
N LEU A 213 6.30 19.82 8.09
CA LEU A 213 6.22 21.26 8.30
C LEU A 213 5.80 22.01 7.03
N LEU A 214 6.29 21.58 5.86
CA LEU A 214 5.87 22.14 4.56
C LEU A 214 4.36 21.99 4.34
N VAL A 215 3.81 20.79 4.56
CA VAL A 215 2.36 20.56 4.44
C VAL A 215 1.58 21.25 5.54
N PHE A 216 2.09 21.26 6.77
CA PHE A 216 1.46 21.94 7.91
C PHE A 216 1.38 23.46 7.66
N TYR A 217 2.43 24.08 7.11
CA TYR A 217 2.40 25.47 6.67
C TYR A 217 1.34 25.71 5.60
N LEU A 218 1.31 24.88 4.55
CA LEU A 218 0.31 25.01 3.48
C LEU A 218 -1.12 24.86 4.01
N ALA A 219 -1.36 23.92 4.91
CA ALA A 219 -2.68 23.68 5.50
C ALA A 219 -3.16 24.87 6.34
N ASN A 220 -2.27 25.56 7.03
CA ASN A 220 -2.60 26.67 7.92
C ASN A 220 -2.66 28.03 7.22
N GLU A 221 -1.70 28.31 6.34
CA GLU A 221 -1.53 29.62 5.69
C GLU A 221 -2.09 29.67 4.27
N ARG A 222 -2.24 28.52 3.60
CA ARG A 222 -2.65 28.36 2.21
C ARG A 222 -3.69 27.26 2.02
N GLY A 223 -4.61 27.10 2.98
CA GLY A 223 -5.53 25.96 3.03
C GLY A 223 -6.43 25.84 1.79
N ALA A 224 -6.94 26.94 1.25
CA ALA A 224 -7.77 26.93 0.05
C ALA A 224 -6.97 26.51 -1.21
N GLU A 225 -5.74 26.97 -1.33
CA GLU A 225 -4.83 26.60 -2.41
C GLU A 225 -4.39 25.13 -2.28
N LEU A 226 -4.16 24.66 -1.04
CA LEU A 226 -3.87 23.25 -0.79
C LEU A 226 -5.06 22.35 -1.19
N ASP A 227 -6.28 22.74 -0.87
CA ASP A 227 -7.49 22.01 -1.26
C ASP A 227 -7.65 22.00 -2.80
N ASP A 228 -7.42 23.12 -3.49
CA ASP A 228 -7.42 23.15 -4.97
C ASP A 228 -6.32 22.27 -5.57
N TYR A 229 -5.10 22.28 -5.00
CA TYR A 229 -4.02 21.40 -5.42
C TYR A 229 -4.43 19.92 -5.31
N ILE A 230 -4.94 19.50 -4.15
CA ILE A 230 -5.39 18.13 -3.93
C ILE A 230 -6.48 17.73 -4.93
N GLN A 231 -7.48 18.60 -5.17
CA GLN A 231 -8.54 18.34 -6.14
C GLN A 231 -8.02 18.23 -7.58
N ARG A 232 -7.09 19.08 -8.01
CA ARG A 232 -6.44 19.00 -9.32
C ARG A 232 -5.69 17.68 -9.49
N ARG A 233 -4.94 17.29 -8.46
CA ARG A 233 -4.23 16.01 -8.45
C ARG A 233 -5.19 14.82 -8.52
N ALA A 234 -6.28 14.85 -7.79
CA ALA A 234 -7.32 13.81 -7.83
C ALA A 234 -7.96 13.69 -9.23
N ARG A 235 -8.09 14.80 -9.97
CA ARG A 235 -8.52 14.79 -11.38
C ARG A 235 -7.44 14.35 -12.35
N GLY A 236 -6.21 14.09 -11.85
CA GLY A 236 -5.09 13.56 -12.63
C GLY A 236 -4.27 14.62 -13.35
N GLU A 237 -4.39 15.91 -12.98
CA GLU A 237 -3.50 16.95 -13.47
C GLU A 237 -2.06 16.68 -13.01
N ALA A 238 -1.05 16.91 -13.87
CA ALA A 238 0.35 16.69 -13.52
C ALA A 238 0.78 17.51 -12.29
N ALA A 239 1.64 16.96 -11.42
CA ALA A 239 1.95 17.57 -10.12
C ALA A 239 2.48 18.99 -10.24
N GLN A 240 3.38 19.24 -11.18
CA GLN A 240 3.95 20.57 -11.41
C GLN A 240 2.91 21.56 -11.93
N ALA A 241 2.06 21.14 -12.86
CA ALA A 241 1.00 22.00 -13.42
C ALA A 241 -0.05 22.33 -12.35
N ALA A 242 -0.50 21.33 -11.59
CA ALA A 242 -1.44 21.48 -10.48
C ALA A 242 -0.88 22.41 -9.40
N PHE A 243 0.41 22.26 -9.04
CA PHE A 243 1.06 23.13 -8.07
C PHE A 243 1.13 24.59 -8.56
N SER A 244 1.59 24.80 -9.79
CA SER A 244 1.69 26.16 -10.36
C SER A 244 0.34 26.85 -10.50
N ALA A 245 -0.72 26.09 -10.77
CA ALA A 245 -2.08 26.62 -10.91
C ALA A 245 -2.73 26.92 -9.54
N ALA A 246 -2.60 26.02 -8.56
CA ALA A 246 -3.18 26.19 -7.25
C ALA A 246 -2.44 27.25 -6.41
N PHE A 247 -1.11 27.23 -6.44
CA PHE A 247 -0.27 28.13 -5.68
C PHE A 247 0.35 29.23 -6.58
N ALA A 248 -0.48 29.97 -7.30
CA ALA A 248 -0.03 31.01 -8.21
C ALA A 248 0.92 32.00 -7.53
N GLY A 249 2.15 32.13 -8.06
CA GLY A 249 3.18 33.01 -7.54
C GLY A 249 4.02 32.44 -6.38
N LEU A 250 3.78 31.20 -5.96
CA LEU A 250 4.60 30.50 -4.98
C LEU A 250 5.54 29.52 -5.72
N ASP A 251 6.81 29.86 -5.81
CA ASP A 251 7.83 28.93 -6.29
C ASP A 251 8.41 28.08 -5.14
N PRO A 252 9.13 26.98 -5.43
CA PRO A 252 9.71 26.11 -4.40
C PRO A 252 10.67 26.84 -3.45
N GLY A 253 11.41 27.84 -3.93
CA GLY A 253 12.32 28.62 -3.09
C GLY A 253 11.58 29.51 -2.11
N ALA A 254 10.48 30.15 -2.56
CA ALA A 254 9.60 30.93 -1.71
C ALA A 254 8.90 30.03 -0.67
N LEU A 255 8.42 28.85 -1.07
CA LEU A 255 7.83 27.88 -0.13
C LEU A 255 8.82 27.45 0.96
N ALA A 256 10.07 27.15 0.59
CA ALA A 256 11.12 26.78 1.55
C ALA A 256 11.37 27.89 2.59
N GLN A 257 11.47 29.16 2.13
CA GLN A 257 11.66 30.31 3.00
C GLN A 257 10.47 30.59 3.90
N ASP A 258 9.25 30.45 3.38
CA ASP A 258 8.02 30.64 4.14
C ASP A 258 7.89 29.58 5.22
N ALA A 259 8.16 28.31 4.92
CA ALA A 259 8.16 27.22 5.89
C ALA A 259 9.20 27.44 6.99
N ALA A 260 10.41 27.86 6.65
CA ALA A 260 11.45 28.17 7.64
C ALA A 260 11.04 29.33 8.58
N ARG A 261 10.39 30.37 8.04
CA ARG A 261 9.84 31.45 8.88
C ARG A 261 8.71 30.97 9.78
N TYR A 262 7.83 30.13 9.26
CA TYR A 262 6.71 29.59 9.99
C TYR A 262 7.16 28.66 11.12
N GLU A 263 8.21 27.87 10.92
CA GLU A 263 8.87 27.09 11.97
C GLU A 263 9.29 27.97 13.14
N GLN A 264 9.96 29.08 12.88
CA GLN A 264 10.41 30.02 13.91
C GLN A 264 9.23 30.58 14.73
N VAL A 265 8.10 30.88 14.05
CA VAL A 265 6.88 31.34 14.72
C VAL A 265 6.30 30.26 15.64
N LEU A 266 6.22 29.01 15.17
CA LEU A 266 5.74 27.89 15.98
C LEU A 266 6.63 27.61 17.20
N GLN A 267 7.94 27.66 17.00
CA GLN A 267 8.92 27.46 18.09
C GLN A 267 8.85 28.58 19.13
N ALA A 268 8.71 29.84 18.70
CA ALA A 268 8.62 31.00 19.60
C ALA A 268 7.33 30.97 20.44
N ALA A 269 6.25 30.43 19.91
CA ALA A 269 4.97 30.31 20.60
C ALA A 269 4.88 29.14 21.59
N GLY A 270 5.96 28.37 21.77
CA GLY A 270 6.08 27.33 22.77
C GLY A 270 5.39 26.01 22.44
N GLY A 271 4.92 25.79 21.21
CA GLY A 271 4.41 24.51 20.71
C GLY A 271 3.10 23.98 21.35
N GLY A 272 2.50 24.70 22.28
CA GLY A 272 1.32 24.22 23.02
C GLY A 272 0.00 24.50 22.31
N LEU A 273 -1.05 23.76 22.67
CA LEU A 273 -2.46 23.88 22.22
C LEU A 273 -3.08 25.30 22.37
N SER A 274 -2.41 26.19 23.09
CA SER A 274 -2.80 27.59 23.27
C SER A 274 -2.28 28.52 22.17
N ASN A 275 -1.63 27.99 21.13
CA ASN A 275 -1.03 28.78 20.07
C ASN A 275 -2.10 29.22 19.04
N PRO A 276 -2.29 30.54 18.80
CA PRO A 276 -3.25 31.04 17.81
C PRO A 276 -2.82 30.80 16.35
N GLY A 277 -1.66 30.13 16.12
CA GLY A 277 -1.03 30.02 14.80
C GLY A 277 -1.39 28.80 13.97
N TYR A 278 -2.33 27.92 14.41
CA TYR A 278 -2.75 26.78 13.60
C TYR A 278 -4.26 26.58 13.62
N ARG A 279 -4.78 25.92 12.59
CA ARG A 279 -6.20 25.64 12.43
C ARG A 279 -6.42 24.13 12.50
N LEU A 280 -7.38 23.73 13.35
CA LEU A 280 -7.87 22.37 13.38
C LEU A 280 -8.94 22.18 12.32
N ARG A 281 -8.88 21.07 11.61
CA ARG A 281 -10.00 20.58 10.81
C ARG A 281 -10.86 19.68 11.68
N GLU A 282 -12.14 20.01 11.78
CA GLU A 282 -13.11 19.27 12.58
C GLU A 282 -13.93 18.35 11.64
N VAL A 283 -14.09 17.10 12.04
CA VAL A 283 -14.85 16.10 11.30
C VAL A 283 -15.83 15.42 12.23
N THR A 284 -17.12 15.55 11.93
CA THR A 284 -18.17 14.84 12.66
C THR A 284 -18.64 13.66 11.82
N LEU A 285 -18.54 12.45 12.39
CA LEU A 285 -18.95 11.21 11.75
C LEU A 285 -19.83 10.43 12.73
N SER A 286 -20.87 9.76 12.21
CA SER A 286 -21.50 8.68 12.95
C SER A 286 -20.52 7.52 13.08
N ALA A 287 -20.42 6.90 14.24
CA ALA A 287 -19.63 5.69 14.42
C ALA A 287 -20.08 4.63 13.40
N TRP A 288 -19.09 3.90 12.85
CA TRP A 288 -19.39 2.83 11.92
C TRP A 288 -20.10 1.67 12.63
N GLU A 289 -21.27 1.29 12.13
CA GLU A 289 -22.11 0.20 12.65
C GLU A 289 -22.40 -0.86 11.56
N GLY A 290 -21.51 -0.96 10.57
CA GLY A 290 -21.69 -1.89 9.46
C GLY A 290 -21.62 -3.35 9.88
N ALA A 291 -22.15 -4.23 9.04
CA ALA A 291 -22.09 -5.67 9.25
C ALA A 291 -20.65 -6.17 9.15
N VAL A 292 -20.28 -7.09 10.04
CA VAL A 292 -18.99 -7.78 10.05
C VAL A 292 -19.24 -9.26 9.78
N GLN A 293 -18.56 -9.82 8.78
CA GLN A 293 -18.49 -11.26 8.59
C GLN A 293 -17.21 -11.76 9.26
N VAL A 294 -17.34 -12.76 10.11
CA VAL A 294 -16.20 -13.34 10.85
C VAL A 294 -16.04 -14.79 10.45
N ARG A 295 -14.83 -15.19 10.08
CA ARG A 295 -14.48 -16.60 9.89
C ARG A 295 -13.13 -16.93 10.53
N ALA A 296 -12.99 -18.15 11.01
CA ALA A 296 -11.67 -18.67 11.38
C ALA A 296 -10.89 -19.04 10.11
N THR A 297 -9.60 -18.67 10.07
CA THR A 297 -8.71 -19.11 9.00
C THR A 297 -8.21 -20.52 9.27
N SER A 298 -8.04 -21.30 8.22
CA SER A 298 -7.44 -22.63 8.34
C SER A 298 -5.94 -22.55 8.62
N PRO A 299 -5.32 -23.58 9.20
CA PRO A 299 -3.85 -23.62 9.36
C PRO A 299 -3.08 -23.47 8.05
N ALA A 300 -3.64 -23.95 6.93
CA ALA A 300 -3.04 -23.80 5.61
C ALA A 300 -3.03 -22.32 5.16
N GLU A 301 -4.11 -21.57 5.41
CA GLU A 301 -4.19 -20.14 5.11
C GLU A 301 -3.20 -19.34 5.96
N VAL A 302 -3.01 -19.70 7.24
CA VAL A 302 -2.04 -19.04 8.13
C VAL A 302 -0.61 -19.26 7.62
N GLU A 303 -0.24 -20.48 7.25
CA GLU A 303 1.10 -20.74 6.71
C GLU A 303 1.30 -20.07 5.34
N ALA A 304 0.27 -20.01 4.50
CA ALA A 304 0.33 -19.31 3.22
C ALA A 304 0.49 -17.79 3.41
N LEU A 305 -0.21 -17.18 4.37
CA LEU A 305 -0.02 -15.78 4.74
C LEU A 305 1.43 -15.53 5.23
N ARG A 306 1.96 -16.41 6.07
CA ARG A 306 3.36 -16.30 6.51
C ARG A 306 4.34 -16.37 5.34
N ALA A 307 4.10 -17.26 4.39
CA ALA A 307 4.93 -17.37 3.19
C ALA A 307 4.91 -16.07 2.38
N GLU A 308 3.74 -15.45 2.20
CA GLU A 308 3.60 -14.17 1.52
C GLU A 308 4.31 -13.05 2.28
N LEU A 309 4.12 -12.95 3.59
CA LEU A 309 4.77 -11.94 4.41
C LEU A 309 6.30 -12.04 4.37
N TYR A 310 6.88 -13.23 4.42
CA TYR A 310 8.32 -13.43 4.21
C TYR A 310 8.75 -13.03 2.80
N PHE A 311 7.97 -13.33 1.77
CA PHE A 311 8.31 -13.02 0.39
C PHE A 311 8.24 -11.51 0.09
N LEU A 312 7.23 -10.81 0.63
CA LEU A 312 6.97 -9.38 0.37
C LEU A 312 7.72 -8.43 1.33
N SER A 313 8.30 -8.95 2.39
CA SER A 313 8.86 -8.22 3.52
C SER A 313 9.71 -7.01 3.12
N PRO A 314 9.30 -5.77 3.40
CA PRO A 314 10.11 -4.58 3.17
C PRO A 314 11.17 -4.42 4.27
N GLY A 315 12.31 -3.83 3.91
CA GLY A 315 13.35 -3.51 4.89
C GLY A 315 14.19 -4.69 5.38
N LEU A 316 13.83 -5.92 5.05
CA LEU A 316 14.68 -7.09 5.23
C LEU A 316 15.43 -7.39 3.94
N PRO A 317 16.73 -7.72 4.00
CA PRO A 317 17.47 -8.05 2.79
C PRO A 317 16.82 -9.28 2.15
N ARG A 318 16.46 -9.20 0.88
CA ARG A 318 16.06 -10.36 0.06
C ARG A 318 17.27 -11.29 -0.12
N ASN A 319 17.67 -11.95 0.95
CA ASN A 319 18.74 -12.93 0.96
C ASN A 319 18.17 -14.36 0.87
N GLU A 320 19.04 -15.33 0.62
CA GLU A 320 18.65 -16.75 0.51
C GLU A 320 17.93 -17.28 1.76
N ALA A 321 18.30 -16.79 2.95
CA ALA A 321 17.67 -17.23 4.20
C ALA A 321 16.19 -16.79 4.26
N HIS A 322 15.90 -15.57 3.86
CA HIS A 322 14.54 -15.01 3.89
C HIS A 322 13.63 -15.69 2.84
N LEU A 323 14.16 -15.92 1.66
CA LEU A 323 13.45 -16.68 0.62
C LEU A 323 13.29 -18.17 1.01
N ALA A 324 14.20 -18.72 1.80
CA ALA A 324 14.07 -20.08 2.36
C ALA A 324 12.92 -20.18 3.37
N GLU A 325 12.72 -19.17 4.22
CA GLU A 325 11.58 -19.10 5.15
C GLU A 325 10.25 -19.00 4.38
N ALA A 326 10.18 -18.15 3.35
CA ALA A 326 8.99 -18.07 2.48
C ALA A 326 8.67 -19.43 1.84
N ARG A 327 9.69 -20.13 1.34
CA ARG A 327 9.54 -21.48 0.76
C ARG A 327 9.07 -22.49 1.81
N ALA A 328 9.71 -22.52 2.98
CA ALA A 328 9.35 -23.45 4.05
C ALA A 328 7.91 -23.27 4.52
N ALA A 329 7.44 -22.02 4.64
CA ALA A 329 6.07 -21.70 4.99
C ALA A 329 5.08 -22.10 3.87
N ALA A 330 5.40 -21.83 2.60
CA ALA A 330 4.59 -22.26 1.46
C ALA A 330 4.47 -23.79 1.41
N ASP A 331 5.57 -24.53 1.60
CA ASP A 331 5.56 -25.98 1.66
C ASP A 331 4.75 -26.51 2.85
N ALA A 332 4.78 -25.82 4.00
CA ALA A 332 3.95 -26.16 5.14
C ALA A 332 2.46 -25.99 4.83
N ALA A 333 2.09 -24.90 4.20
CA ALA A 333 0.71 -24.64 3.75
C ALA A 333 0.24 -25.73 2.77
N LEU A 334 1.06 -26.11 1.79
CA LEU A 334 0.71 -27.10 0.77
C LEU A 334 0.69 -28.55 1.31
N ARG A 335 1.40 -28.85 2.39
CA ARG A 335 1.21 -30.14 3.11
C ARG A 335 -0.16 -30.22 3.79
N LEU A 336 -0.71 -29.10 4.25
CA LEU A 336 -2.03 -29.03 4.90
C LEU A 336 -3.15 -28.95 3.87
N ASP A 337 -2.96 -28.17 2.82
CA ASP A 337 -3.88 -28.05 1.70
C ASP A 337 -3.09 -27.91 0.38
N PRO A 338 -2.96 -29.00 -0.39
CA PRO A 338 -2.20 -29.00 -1.65
C PRO A 338 -2.73 -28.03 -2.73
N PHE A 339 -3.91 -27.45 -2.51
CA PHE A 339 -4.59 -26.54 -3.44
C PHE A 339 -4.74 -25.13 -2.90
N GLN A 340 -3.92 -24.77 -1.91
CA GLN A 340 -3.92 -23.43 -1.31
C GLN A 340 -3.34 -22.39 -2.28
N PRO A 341 -4.16 -21.45 -2.82
CA PRO A 341 -3.74 -20.59 -3.93
C PRO A 341 -2.59 -19.65 -3.58
N LEU A 342 -2.58 -19.07 -2.38
CA LEU A 342 -1.55 -18.13 -1.97
C LEU A 342 -0.19 -18.83 -1.81
N ALA A 343 -0.16 -20.04 -1.27
CA ALA A 343 1.06 -20.82 -1.16
C ALA A 343 1.62 -21.22 -2.54
N LEU A 344 0.74 -21.61 -3.47
CA LEU A 344 1.12 -21.87 -4.87
C LEU A 344 1.64 -20.61 -5.54
N ALA A 345 1.05 -19.43 -5.27
CA ALA A 345 1.52 -18.15 -5.82
C ALA A 345 2.92 -17.80 -5.32
N VAL A 346 3.21 -18.03 -4.03
CA VAL A 346 4.55 -17.86 -3.47
C VAL A 346 5.56 -18.81 -4.15
N GLN A 347 5.19 -20.08 -4.40
CA GLN A 347 6.05 -21.00 -5.13
C GLN A 347 6.33 -20.54 -6.56
N VAL A 348 5.32 -20.01 -7.25
CA VAL A 348 5.48 -19.43 -8.60
C VAL A 348 6.44 -18.24 -8.54
N ALA A 349 6.21 -17.31 -7.63
CA ALA A 349 7.07 -16.13 -7.46
C ALA A 349 8.52 -16.48 -7.09
N LEU A 350 8.73 -17.52 -6.29
CA LEU A 350 10.06 -18.07 -5.96
C LEU A 350 10.70 -18.78 -7.16
N ALA A 351 9.90 -19.45 -8.01
CA ALA A 351 10.41 -20.12 -9.21
C ALA A 351 10.89 -19.13 -10.27
N GLU A 352 10.26 -17.95 -10.39
CA GLU A 352 10.73 -16.87 -11.26
C GLU A 352 12.11 -16.32 -10.88
N THR A 353 12.50 -16.48 -9.61
CA THR A 353 13.84 -16.12 -9.11
C THR A 353 14.88 -17.26 -9.25
N SER A 354 14.44 -18.45 -9.64
CA SER A 354 15.27 -19.65 -9.81
C SER A 354 14.73 -20.43 -11.02
N ASP A 355 15.59 -21.02 -11.84
CA ASP A 355 15.24 -21.81 -13.05
C ASP A 355 14.41 -23.08 -12.74
N SER A 356 13.38 -22.96 -11.91
CA SER A 356 12.53 -24.07 -11.46
C SER A 356 11.25 -24.14 -12.28
N SER A 357 10.75 -25.35 -12.55
CA SER A 357 9.49 -25.55 -13.30
C SER A 357 8.29 -25.17 -12.44
N LEU A 358 7.30 -24.50 -13.05
CA LEU A 358 6.04 -24.13 -12.40
C LEU A 358 5.20 -25.36 -12.07
N PRO A 359 4.51 -25.41 -10.91
CA PRO A 359 3.65 -26.53 -10.51
C PRO A 359 2.26 -26.47 -11.21
N LEU A 360 2.24 -26.43 -12.53
CA LEU A 360 1.06 -26.16 -13.36
C LEU A 360 -0.13 -27.12 -13.08
N GLU A 361 0.15 -28.41 -12.88
CA GLU A 361 -0.91 -29.39 -12.58
C GLU A 361 -1.57 -29.14 -11.22
N SER A 362 -0.79 -28.76 -10.21
CA SER A 362 -1.33 -28.38 -8.88
C SER A 362 -2.16 -27.10 -8.96
N ILE A 363 -1.72 -26.13 -9.78
CA ILE A 363 -2.43 -24.87 -10.01
C ILE A 363 -3.76 -25.13 -10.72
N ARG A 364 -3.80 -25.99 -11.76
CA ARG A 364 -5.05 -26.39 -12.43
C ARG A 364 -6.01 -27.06 -11.45
N ALA A 365 -5.52 -28.02 -10.68
CA ALA A 365 -6.32 -28.71 -9.70
C ALA A 365 -6.85 -27.74 -8.62
N ALA A 366 -6.07 -26.74 -8.22
CA ALA A 366 -6.52 -25.68 -7.31
C ALA A 366 -7.65 -24.85 -7.93
N ALA A 367 -7.51 -24.40 -9.18
CA ALA A 367 -8.53 -23.64 -9.88
C ALA A 367 -9.83 -24.43 -10.10
N GLU A 368 -9.75 -25.73 -10.37
CA GLU A 368 -10.90 -26.60 -10.49
C GLU A 368 -11.63 -26.85 -9.17
N ARG A 369 -10.90 -27.02 -8.08
CA ARG A 369 -11.48 -27.27 -6.75
C ARG A 369 -12.01 -26.00 -6.08
N ARG A 370 -11.35 -24.86 -6.36
CA ARG A 370 -11.68 -23.54 -5.79
C ARG A 370 -12.24 -22.60 -6.86
N ARG A 371 -13.30 -23.06 -7.53
CA ARG A 371 -13.92 -22.30 -8.64
C ARG A 371 -14.43 -20.92 -8.25
N ASP A 372 -14.73 -20.74 -6.96
CA ASP A 372 -15.24 -19.49 -6.39
C ASP A 372 -14.17 -18.65 -5.69
N ASP A 373 -12.90 -19.01 -5.84
CA ASP A 373 -11.76 -18.25 -5.36
C ASP A 373 -11.04 -17.56 -6.55
N PHE A 374 -11.12 -16.23 -6.61
CA PHE A 374 -10.52 -15.47 -7.71
C PHE A 374 -9.00 -15.64 -7.76
N ARG A 375 -8.35 -15.86 -6.61
CA ARG A 375 -6.90 -16.05 -6.54
C ARG A 375 -6.47 -17.33 -7.24
N ALA A 376 -7.22 -18.40 -7.08
CA ALA A 376 -6.96 -19.65 -7.79
C ALA A 376 -7.12 -19.49 -9.31
N GLN A 377 -8.15 -18.77 -9.75
CA GLN A 377 -8.37 -18.49 -11.18
C GLN A 377 -7.31 -17.56 -11.76
N MET A 378 -6.94 -16.50 -11.04
CA MET A 378 -5.89 -15.59 -11.45
C MET A 378 -4.55 -16.30 -11.56
N LEU A 379 -4.20 -17.13 -10.58
CA LEU A 379 -2.97 -17.93 -10.60
C LEU A 379 -2.92 -18.88 -11.80
N LEU A 380 -4.04 -19.54 -12.13
CA LEU A 380 -4.14 -20.36 -13.32
C LEU A 380 -3.86 -19.54 -14.59
N ALA A 381 -4.46 -18.37 -14.71
CA ALA A 381 -4.26 -17.51 -15.86
C ALA A 381 -2.79 -17.09 -16.06
N PHE A 382 -2.07 -16.85 -14.94
CA PHE A 382 -0.63 -16.58 -14.98
C PHE A 382 0.16 -17.81 -15.40
N ALA A 383 -0.07 -18.94 -14.75
CA ALA A 383 0.73 -20.14 -14.91
C ALA A 383 0.60 -20.79 -16.30
N VAL A 384 -0.58 -20.75 -16.94
CA VAL A 384 -0.76 -21.30 -18.29
C VAL A 384 -0.11 -20.43 -19.37
N GLY A 385 0.15 -19.16 -19.07
CA GLY A 385 0.87 -18.26 -19.97
C GLY A 385 0.18 -17.99 -21.32
N PRO A 386 0.87 -17.37 -22.27
CA PRO A 386 0.33 -17.00 -23.58
C PRO A 386 0.14 -18.18 -24.53
N GLN A 387 0.75 -19.35 -24.25
CA GLN A 387 0.69 -20.53 -25.11
C GLN A 387 -0.66 -21.23 -25.07
N ARG A 388 -1.51 -20.91 -24.08
CA ARG A 388 -2.86 -21.46 -23.93
C ARG A 388 -3.89 -20.33 -23.82
N PRO A 389 -4.13 -19.58 -24.90
CA PRO A 389 -4.90 -18.34 -24.82
C PRO A 389 -6.35 -18.53 -24.36
N ASP A 390 -7.02 -19.61 -24.78
CA ASP A 390 -8.41 -19.84 -24.42
C ASP A 390 -8.55 -20.23 -22.93
N GLU A 391 -7.66 -21.09 -22.42
CA GLU A 391 -7.60 -21.47 -21.00
C GLU A 391 -7.30 -20.23 -20.13
N ARG A 392 -6.33 -19.42 -20.54
CA ARG A 392 -5.99 -18.17 -19.87
C ARG A 392 -7.17 -17.21 -19.82
N ARG A 393 -7.85 -17.00 -20.95
CA ARG A 393 -9.02 -16.13 -21.01
C ARG A 393 -10.15 -16.60 -20.11
N ALA A 394 -10.47 -17.89 -20.14
CA ALA A 394 -11.51 -18.45 -19.30
C ALA A 394 -11.22 -18.23 -17.80
N ALA A 395 -9.99 -18.44 -17.39
CA ALA A 395 -9.55 -18.19 -16.02
C ALA A 395 -9.62 -16.69 -15.65
N LEU A 396 -9.18 -15.78 -16.53
CA LEU A 396 -9.29 -14.33 -16.30
C LEU A 396 -10.72 -13.83 -16.22
N LEU A 397 -11.61 -14.34 -17.08
CA LEU A 397 -13.03 -14.01 -17.02
C LEU A 397 -13.64 -14.44 -15.68
N ARG A 398 -13.35 -15.68 -15.27
CA ARG A 398 -13.84 -16.16 -13.98
C ARG A 398 -13.28 -15.36 -12.81
N ALA A 399 -11.99 -15.00 -12.82
CA ALA A 399 -11.39 -14.14 -11.80
C ALA A 399 -12.07 -12.76 -11.76
N ALA A 400 -12.37 -12.16 -12.93
CA ALA A 400 -13.05 -10.86 -13.01
C ALA A 400 -14.52 -10.90 -12.55
N GLU A 401 -15.22 -12.02 -12.74
CA GLU A 401 -16.56 -12.24 -12.17
C GLU A 401 -16.53 -12.31 -10.65
N LEU A 402 -15.54 -13.01 -10.09
CA LEU A 402 -15.39 -13.22 -8.64
C LEU A 402 -14.85 -11.97 -7.91
N SER A 403 -13.97 -11.21 -8.58
CA SER A 403 -13.42 -9.96 -8.03
C SER A 403 -13.53 -8.82 -9.05
N PRO A 404 -14.75 -8.26 -9.22
CA PRO A 404 -15.05 -7.31 -10.30
C PRO A 404 -14.45 -5.92 -10.12
N GLN A 405 -13.75 -5.68 -9.01
CA GLN A 405 -13.04 -4.44 -8.71
C GLN A 405 -11.51 -4.64 -8.65
N ASN A 406 -11.00 -5.86 -8.80
CA ASN A 406 -9.57 -6.09 -8.81
C ASN A 406 -8.95 -5.57 -10.12
N VAL A 407 -8.23 -4.46 -10.01
CA VAL A 407 -7.64 -3.75 -11.15
C VAL A 407 -6.63 -4.62 -11.90
N THR A 408 -5.88 -5.45 -11.20
CA THR A 408 -4.87 -6.33 -11.81
C THR A 408 -5.52 -7.40 -12.68
N VAL A 409 -6.61 -8.01 -12.19
CA VAL A 409 -7.40 -8.97 -12.97
C VAL A 409 -8.03 -8.32 -14.21
N LEU A 410 -8.68 -7.16 -14.04
CA LEU A 410 -9.33 -6.44 -15.14
C LEU A 410 -8.30 -6.01 -16.18
N ASN A 411 -7.16 -5.49 -15.78
CA ASN A 411 -6.09 -5.07 -16.68
C ASN A 411 -5.50 -6.28 -17.44
N ALA A 412 -5.30 -7.41 -16.75
CA ALA A 412 -4.81 -8.63 -17.39
C ALA A 412 -5.80 -9.19 -18.43
N LEU A 413 -7.11 -9.16 -18.11
CA LEU A 413 -8.16 -9.58 -19.06
C LEU A 413 -8.22 -8.65 -20.29
N ALA A 414 -8.21 -7.34 -20.07
CA ALA A 414 -8.23 -6.36 -21.15
C ALA A 414 -6.99 -6.49 -22.05
N TRP A 415 -5.81 -6.65 -21.48
CA TRP A 415 -4.58 -6.87 -22.23
C TRP A 415 -4.61 -8.18 -23.01
N HIS A 416 -5.10 -9.25 -22.39
CA HIS A 416 -5.26 -10.53 -23.06
C HIS A 416 -6.20 -10.41 -24.27
N ASP A 417 -7.37 -9.79 -24.10
CA ASP A 417 -8.33 -9.63 -25.20
C ASP A 417 -7.77 -8.72 -26.32
N LEU A 418 -7.06 -7.65 -25.95
CA LEU A 418 -6.39 -6.77 -26.91
C LEU A 418 -5.37 -7.54 -27.78
N THR A 419 -4.44 -8.26 -27.14
CA THR A 419 -3.36 -8.98 -27.83
C THR A 419 -3.83 -10.16 -28.68
N HIS A 420 -5.09 -10.60 -28.49
CA HIS A 420 -5.73 -11.65 -29.27
C HIS A 420 -6.81 -11.12 -30.23
N GLY A 421 -6.70 -9.85 -30.62
CA GLY A 421 -7.57 -9.25 -31.66
C GLY A 421 -9.01 -8.96 -31.21
N ARG A 422 -9.25 -8.90 -29.88
CA ARG A 422 -10.55 -8.61 -29.28
C ARG A 422 -10.61 -7.20 -28.67
N ALA A 423 -10.01 -6.23 -29.36
CA ALA A 423 -9.94 -4.85 -28.87
C ALA A 423 -11.30 -4.24 -28.48
N PRO A 424 -12.42 -4.45 -29.22
CA PRO A 424 -13.73 -3.95 -28.80
C PRO A 424 -14.20 -4.50 -27.46
N GLN A 425 -13.85 -5.75 -27.11
CA GLN A 425 -14.17 -6.37 -25.84
C GLN A 425 -13.23 -5.88 -24.73
N ALA A 426 -11.98 -5.57 -25.05
CA ALA A 426 -10.99 -5.06 -24.12
C ALA A 426 -11.33 -3.66 -23.58
N ILE A 427 -11.92 -2.77 -24.43
CA ILE A 427 -12.19 -1.37 -24.07
C ILE A 427 -13.03 -1.23 -22.79
N PRO A 428 -14.24 -1.82 -22.66
CA PRO A 428 -15.04 -1.62 -21.44
C PRO A 428 -14.37 -2.16 -20.18
N VAL A 429 -13.58 -3.22 -20.29
CA VAL A 429 -12.83 -3.79 -19.15
C VAL A 429 -11.66 -2.88 -18.77
N ALA A 430 -10.91 -2.37 -19.77
CA ALA A 430 -9.81 -1.43 -19.54
C ALA A 430 -10.31 -0.07 -18.98
N GLN A 431 -11.48 0.41 -19.47
CA GLN A 431 -12.11 1.62 -18.92
C GLN A 431 -12.46 1.44 -17.46
N LYS A 432 -13.08 0.32 -17.08
CA LYS A 432 -13.38 0.03 -15.68
C LYS A 432 -12.11 -0.05 -14.83
N ALA A 433 -11.04 -0.68 -15.33
CA ALA A 433 -9.75 -0.71 -14.64
C ALA A 433 -9.16 0.69 -14.45
N ALA A 434 -9.25 1.56 -15.48
CA ALA A 434 -8.77 2.94 -15.44
C ALA A 434 -9.60 3.84 -14.50
N GLU A 435 -10.90 3.60 -14.39
CA GLU A 435 -11.77 4.28 -13.40
C GLU A 435 -11.42 3.90 -11.96
N LEU A 436 -11.07 2.63 -11.73
CA LEU A 436 -10.68 2.13 -10.42
C LEU A 436 -9.26 2.56 -10.02
N ALA A 437 -8.36 2.68 -10.99
CA ALA A 437 -6.95 3.03 -10.76
C ALA A 437 -6.44 4.08 -11.77
N PRO A 438 -6.97 5.32 -11.73
CA PRO A 438 -6.64 6.36 -12.70
C PRO A 438 -5.18 6.83 -12.65
N GLY A 439 -4.45 6.43 -11.61
CA GLY A 439 -3.03 6.72 -11.41
C GLY A 439 -2.08 5.63 -11.87
N ARG A 440 -2.55 4.48 -12.33
CA ARG A 440 -1.68 3.38 -12.79
C ARG A 440 -1.38 3.49 -14.29
N ALA A 441 -0.16 3.92 -14.64
CA ALA A 441 0.27 4.09 -16.03
C ALA A 441 0.03 2.85 -16.91
N ALA A 442 0.33 1.64 -16.39
CA ALA A 442 0.12 0.39 -17.12
C ALA A 442 -1.35 0.09 -17.42
N VAL A 443 -2.28 0.60 -16.61
CA VAL A 443 -3.73 0.45 -16.84
C VAL A 443 -4.20 1.41 -17.93
N LEU A 444 -3.72 2.66 -17.89
CA LEU A 444 -4.02 3.65 -18.92
C LEU A 444 -3.42 3.24 -20.27
N ASP A 445 -2.20 2.71 -20.29
CA ASP A 445 -1.55 2.16 -21.46
C ASP A 445 -2.37 1.02 -22.10
N THR A 446 -2.93 0.13 -21.29
CA THR A 446 -3.82 -0.93 -21.80
C THR A 446 -5.08 -0.34 -22.44
N LEU A 447 -5.70 0.66 -21.81
CA LEU A 447 -6.87 1.35 -22.35
C LEU A 447 -6.52 2.10 -23.65
N ALA A 448 -5.43 2.86 -23.67
CA ALA A 448 -4.97 3.59 -24.87
C ALA A 448 -4.69 2.63 -26.01
N SER A 449 -3.99 1.52 -25.77
CA SER A 449 -3.71 0.50 -26.76
C SER A 449 -4.98 -0.16 -27.31
N ALA A 450 -6.00 -0.41 -26.46
CA ALA A 450 -7.29 -0.96 -26.88
C ALA A 450 -8.09 0.04 -27.74
N LEU A 451 -8.05 1.33 -27.40
CA LEU A 451 -8.65 2.42 -28.18
C LEU A 451 -7.96 2.55 -29.55
N ALA A 452 -6.61 2.53 -29.56
CA ALA A 452 -5.82 2.61 -30.79
C ALA A 452 -6.11 1.44 -31.75
N ALA A 453 -6.15 0.21 -31.22
CA ALA A 453 -6.49 -0.99 -32.00
C ALA A 453 -7.95 -0.98 -32.52
N SER A 454 -8.80 -0.10 -31.96
CA SER A 454 -10.17 0.16 -32.40
C SER A 454 -10.29 1.43 -33.26
N SER A 455 -9.17 1.98 -33.76
CA SER A 455 -9.09 3.19 -34.59
C SER A 455 -9.60 4.48 -33.91
N ARG A 456 -9.65 4.51 -32.59
CA ARG A 456 -10.03 5.68 -31.77
C ARG A 456 -8.76 6.49 -31.37
N CYS A 457 -7.98 6.91 -32.36
CA CYS A 457 -6.62 7.43 -32.17
C CYS A 457 -6.53 8.70 -31.33
N ALA A 458 -7.47 9.63 -31.50
CA ALA A 458 -7.45 10.87 -30.70
C ALA A 458 -7.64 10.58 -29.21
N GLU A 459 -8.55 9.67 -28.87
CA GLU A 459 -8.79 9.24 -27.50
C GLU A 459 -7.60 8.43 -26.95
N ALA A 460 -7.07 7.51 -27.77
CA ALA A 460 -5.90 6.73 -27.43
C ALA A 460 -4.70 7.63 -27.09
N THR A 461 -4.41 8.63 -27.93
CA THR A 461 -3.31 9.58 -27.73
C THR A 461 -3.46 10.33 -26.41
N ALA A 462 -4.66 10.85 -26.11
CA ALA A 462 -4.91 11.59 -24.86
C ALA A 462 -4.71 10.72 -23.60
N VAL A 463 -5.14 9.45 -23.65
CA VAL A 463 -4.97 8.52 -22.54
C VAL A 463 -3.51 8.09 -22.39
N GLU A 464 -2.78 7.86 -23.51
CA GLU A 464 -1.37 7.48 -23.48
C GLU A 464 -0.45 8.63 -23.04
N GLU A 465 -0.76 9.88 -23.42
CA GLU A 465 -0.05 11.07 -22.89
C GLU A 465 -0.12 11.09 -21.37
N ARG A 466 -1.28 10.82 -20.81
CA ARG A 466 -1.45 10.71 -19.37
C ARG A 466 -0.67 9.53 -18.78
N ALA A 467 -0.63 8.38 -19.45
CA ALA A 467 0.18 7.23 -19.01
C ALA A 467 1.67 7.57 -18.98
N VAL A 468 2.18 8.27 -20.00
CA VAL A 468 3.57 8.74 -20.08
C VAL A 468 3.89 9.74 -18.97
N GLU A 469 3.03 10.73 -18.71
CA GLU A 469 3.19 11.66 -17.60
C GLU A 469 3.28 10.93 -16.26
N LEU A 470 2.38 9.98 -16.04
CA LEU A 470 2.37 9.14 -14.87
C LEU A 470 3.62 8.25 -14.77
N ALA A 471 4.26 7.86 -15.86
CA ALA A 471 5.48 7.04 -15.89
C ALA A 471 6.77 7.86 -15.70
N ALA A 472 6.74 9.18 -15.80
CA ALA A 472 7.94 10.01 -15.88
C ALA A 472 8.88 9.89 -14.67
N GLU A 473 8.34 9.75 -13.47
CA GLU A 473 9.13 9.80 -12.23
C GLU A 473 9.46 8.44 -11.62
N HIS A 474 8.63 7.40 -11.85
CA HIS A 474 8.71 6.16 -11.06
C HIS A 474 8.78 4.87 -11.87
N ALA A 475 8.53 4.92 -13.17
CA ALA A 475 8.59 3.74 -14.01
C ALA A 475 10.04 3.35 -14.35
N SER A 476 10.25 2.05 -14.60
CA SER A 476 11.52 1.59 -15.18
C SER A 476 11.80 2.30 -16.50
N ALA A 477 13.08 2.42 -16.85
CA ALA A 477 13.47 3.02 -18.13
C ALA A 477 12.85 2.26 -19.33
N GLU A 478 12.59 0.98 -19.14
CA GLU A 478 11.97 0.08 -20.11
C GLU A 478 10.47 0.41 -20.30
N LEU A 479 9.68 0.43 -19.21
CA LEU A 479 8.27 0.81 -19.31
C LEU A 479 8.12 2.21 -19.92
N ARG A 480 8.97 3.16 -19.53
CA ARG A 480 8.93 4.51 -20.10
C ARG A 480 9.19 4.52 -21.60
N ARG A 481 10.18 3.76 -22.09
CA ARG A 481 10.46 3.63 -23.51
C ARG A 481 9.30 3.02 -24.27
N SER A 482 8.68 1.99 -23.71
CA SER A 482 7.52 1.32 -24.27
C SER A 482 6.32 2.27 -24.42
N LEU A 483 5.99 3.03 -23.38
CA LEU A 483 4.92 4.03 -23.42
C LEU A 483 5.19 5.13 -24.45
N LEU A 484 6.41 5.67 -24.51
CA LEU A 484 6.77 6.69 -25.50
C LEU A 484 6.68 6.16 -26.92
N SER A 485 7.12 4.94 -27.18
CA SER A 485 7.02 4.30 -28.49
C SER A 485 5.55 4.12 -28.92
N ARG A 486 4.66 3.73 -28.01
CA ARG A 486 3.21 3.64 -28.28
C ARG A 486 2.59 5.00 -28.53
N LEU A 487 2.95 6.00 -27.73
CA LEU A 487 2.47 7.37 -27.93
C LEU A 487 2.83 7.91 -29.31
N ASP A 488 4.06 7.71 -29.74
CA ASP A 488 4.51 8.14 -31.09
C ASP A 488 3.74 7.44 -32.19
N ALA A 489 3.48 6.13 -32.06
CA ALA A 489 2.66 5.36 -33.00
C ALA A 489 1.19 5.84 -33.01
N MET A 490 0.61 6.17 -31.86
CA MET A 490 -0.75 6.72 -31.75
C MET A 490 -0.84 8.12 -32.41
N ARG A 491 0.14 8.98 -32.20
CA ARG A 491 0.25 10.31 -32.84
C ARG A 491 0.41 10.22 -34.35
N ALA A 492 1.06 9.15 -34.83
CA ALA A 492 1.18 8.86 -36.26
C ALA A 492 -0.08 8.26 -36.92
N GLY A 493 -1.21 8.20 -36.19
CA GLY A 493 -2.49 7.73 -36.71
C GLY A 493 -2.83 6.28 -36.38
N CYS A 494 -2.28 5.73 -35.29
CA CYS A 494 -2.51 4.39 -34.74
C CYS A 494 -2.11 3.24 -35.71
N THR A 495 -1.33 3.51 -36.71
CA THR A 495 -0.80 2.47 -37.61
C THR A 495 0.38 1.78 -36.90
N ALA A 496 0.24 0.47 -36.66
CA ALA A 496 1.29 -0.35 -36.05
C ALA A 496 1.72 0.05 -34.61
N VAL A 497 0.73 0.25 -33.71
CA VAL A 497 1.02 0.41 -32.28
C VAL A 497 1.63 -0.90 -31.74
N PRO A 498 2.84 -0.87 -31.15
CA PRO A 498 3.45 -2.08 -30.61
C PRO A 498 2.68 -2.64 -29.42
N LEU A 499 2.30 -3.91 -29.47
CA LEU A 499 1.55 -4.58 -28.37
C LEU A 499 2.44 -5.56 -27.58
N GLU A 500 3.74 -5.62 -27.88
CA GLU A 500 4.67 -6.45 -27.10
C GLU A 500 4.91 -5.80 -25.75
N ARG A 501 4.77 -6.59 -24.68
CA ARG A 501 5.33 -6.31 -23.36
C ARG A 501 6.56 -7.17 -23.25
N GLU A 502 7.71 -6.54 -23.18
CA GLU A 502 8.97 -7.20 -22.86
C GLU A 502 8.97 -7.76 -21.42
#